data_3604bc81a1edc961a2542b9f49606293
#
_entry.id   3604bc81a1edc961a2542b9f49606293
#
_cell.length_a   1.000
_cell.length_b   1.000
_cell.length_c   1.000
_cell.angle_alpha   90.00
_cell.angle_beta   90.00
_cell.angle_gamma   90.00
#
_symmetry.space_group_name_H-M   'P 1'
#
loop_
_entity.id
_entity.type
_entity.pdbx_description
1 polymer ?
#
loop_
_entity_poly.entity_id
_entity_poly.type
_entity_poly.pdbx_seq_one_letter_code
_entity_poly.pdbx_strand_id
1 'polypeptide(L)'
;MRKIINGRKYDTDTAQELGYYSNYGSWNDFNHFEETLFRKKNGEFFLYGEGGPTTKYREPEGQNGWTGGSRITPLSVDRARDWAEKHLDADEYESIFGKVDEGETPGKITVTLCVSEERWETAKRAAAEKGIEISEYIESLISSSTCTLYYWDNKQEAGE
;
A
#
# COMPACT_ATOMS: atom_id res chain seq x y z
N MET A 1 -8.00 -6.72 -15.99
CA MET A 1 -8.33 -5.33 -16.42
C MET A 1 -7.08 -4.46 -16.48
N ARG A 2 -7.03 -3.52 -17.46
CA ARG A 2 -5.87 -2.62 -17.63
C ARG A 2 -6.32 -1.17 -17.77
N LYS A 3 -5.67 -0.23 -17.03
CA LYS A 3 -6.00 1.21 -17.08
C LYS A 3 -4.76 2.08 -16.89
N ILE A 4 -4.76 3.27 -17.52
CA ILE A 4 -3.76 4.31 -17.27
C ILE A 4 -4.41 5.40 -16.42
N ILE A 5 -3.83 5.71 -15.26
CA ILE A 5 -4.32 6.71 -14.32
C ILE A 5 -3.13 7.59 -13.92
N ASN A 6 -3.24 8.90 -14.12
CA ASN A 6 -2.18 9.88 -13.83
C ASN A 6 -0.81 9.49 -14.46
N GLY A 7 -0.82 9.02 -15.70
CA GLY A 7 0.37 8.62 -16.44
C GLY A 7 0.99 7.28 -16.00
N ARG A 8 0.35 6.54 -15.07
CA ARG A 8 0.82 5.24 -14.57
C ARG A 8 -0.10 4.13 -15.03
N LYS A 9 0.49 3.01 -15.46
CA LYS A 9 -0.23 1.81 -15.86
C LYS A 9 -0.60 0.97 -14.64
N TYR A 10 -1.86 0.56 -14.56
CA TYR A 10 -2.40 -0.42 -13.62
C TYR A 10 -2.97 -1.59 -14.40
N ASP A 11 -2.59 -2.81 -14.05
CA ASP A 11 -2.89 -4.00 -14.84
C ASP A 11 -3.02 -5.21 -13.88
N THR A 12 -4.23 -5.74 -13.75
CA THR A 12 -4.52 -6.87 -12.86
C THR A 12 -3.80 -8.15 -13.28
N ASP A 13 -3.51 -8.32 -14.58
CA ASP A 13 -2.89 -9.52 -15.11
C ASP A 13 -1.39 -9.62 -14.78
N THR A 14 -0.75 -8.48 -14.46
CA THR A 14 0.70 -8.40 -14.19
C THR A 14 1.04 -8.01 -12.75
N ALA A 15 0.06 -7.58 -11.99
CA ALA A 15 0.19 -7.25 -10.58
C ALA A 15 0.01 -8.51 -9.71
N GLN A 16 0.55 -8.46 -8.50
CA GLN A 16 0.34 -9.49 -7.50
C GLN A 16 -0.99 -9.24 -6.80
N GLU A 17 -1.87 -10.21 -6.81
CA GLU A 17 -3.06 -10.25 -5.96
C GLU A 17 -2.66 -10.48 -4.51
N LEU A 18 -3.22 -9.70 -3.59
CA LEU A 18 -2.88 -9.73 -2.18
C LEU A 18 -4.05 -10.17 -1.30
N GLY A 19 -5.27 -9.77 -1.65
CA GLY A 19 -6.45 -10.11 -0.88
C GLY A 19 -7.72 -9.82 -1.66
N TYR A 20 -8.78 -10.53 -1.30
CA TYR A 20 -10.09 -10.46 -1.94
C TYR A 20 -11.19 -10.27 -0.89
N TYR A 21 -12.17 -9.46 -1.23
CA TYR A 21 -13.36 -9.25 -0.41
C TYR A 21 -14.62 -9.23 -1.29
N SER A 22 -15.68 -9.86 -0.80
CA SER A 22 -17.03 -9.77 -1.36
C SER A 22 -18.02 -9.48 -0.23
N ASN A 23 -19.05 -8.68 -0.49
CA ASN A 23 -20.12 -8.42 0.48
C ASN A 23 -21.13 -9.56 0.61
N TYR A 24 -20.79 -10.76 0.13
CA TYR A 24 -21.60 -12.00 0.21
C TYR A 24 -23.02 -11.92 -0.40
N GLY A 25 -23.32 -10.89 -1.18
CA GLY A 25 -24.53 -10.84 -1.99
C GLY A 25 -24.51 -11.89 -3.10
N SER A 26 -25.69 -12.32 -3.56
CA SER A 26 -25.78 -13.11 -4.79
C SER A 26 -25.36 -12.25 -5.99
N TRP A 27 -24.73 -12.83 -7.00
CA TRP A 27 -24.42 -12.17 -8.28
C TRP A 27 -25.64 -11.48 -8.94
N ASN A 28 -26.84 -11.92 -8.59
CA ASN A 28 -28.10 -11.31 -9.04
C ASN A 28 -28.57 -10.18 -8.11
N ASP A 29 -27.86 -9.89 -7.03
CA ASP A 29 -28.18 -8.78 -6.14
C ASP A 29 -27.57 -7.49 -6.68
N PHE A 30 -28.40 -6.50 -6.89
CA PHE A 30 -27.96 -5.17 -7.34
C PHE A 30 -26.96 -4.51 -6.38
N ASN A 31 -26.92 -4.95 -5.12
CA ASN A 31 -25.97 -4.49 -4.09
C ASN A 31 -24.69 -5.33 -4.02
N HIS A 32 -24.58 -6.40 -4.82
CA HIS A 32 -23.37 -7.22 -4.80
C HIS A 32 -22.17 -6.43 -5.33
N PHE A 33 -21.03 -6.52 -4.62
CA PHE A 33 -19.76 -6.01 -5.11
C PHE A 33 -18.61 -6.86 -4.58
N GLU A 34 -17.54 -6.81 -5.33
CA GLU A 34 -16.29 -7.48 -5.02
C GLU A 34 -15.12 -6.51 -5.14
N GLU A 35 -14.10 -6.73 -4.34
CA GLU A 35 -12.87 -5.96 -4.33
C GLU A 35 -11.67 -6.86 -4.21
N THR A 36 -10.62 -6.55 -4.98
CA THR A 36 -9.33 -7.24 -4.91
C THR A 36 -8.22 -6.21 -4.74
N LEU A 37 -7.41 -6.39 -3.71
CA LEU A 37 -6.23 -5.59 -3.46
C LEU A 37 -5.05 -6.15 -4.24
N PHE A 38 -4.38 -5.29 -5.00
CA PHE A 38 -3.22 -5.63 -5.82
C PHE A 38 -1.98 -4.81 -5.44
N ARG A 39 -0.81 -5.42 -5.63
CA ARG A 39 0.49 -4.75 -5.55
C ARG A 39 1.24 -4.88 -6.87
N LYS A 40 1.68 -3.76 -7.42
CA LYS A 40 2.54 -3.72 -8.61
C LYS A 40 3.96 -4.16 -8.25
N LYS A 41 4.75 -4.56 -9.25
CA LYS A 41 6.17 -4.91 -9.08
C LYS A 41 7.03 -3.77 -8.49
N ASN A 42 6.61 -2.52 -8.66
CA ASN A 42 7.26 -1.36 -8.08
C ASN A 42 6.78 -1.00 -6.65
N GLY A 43 5.95 -1.87 -6.03
CA GLY A 43 5.44 -1.70 -4.67
C GLY A 43 4.19 -0.83 -4.54
N GLU A 44 3.69 -0.20 -5.61
CA GLU A 44 2.45 0.58 -5.58
C GLU A 44 1.23 -0.32 -5.43
N PHE A 45 0.29 0.09 -4.55
CA PHE A 45 -0.97 -0.60 -4.33
C PHE A 45 -2.10 -0.02 -5.17
N PHE A 46 -3.05 -0.85 -5.54
CA PHE A 46 -4.31 -0.43 -6.11
C PHE A 46 -5.42 -1.43 -5.79
N LEU A 47 -6.65 -0.94 -5.76
CA LEU A 47 -7.85 -1.73 -5.60
C LEU A 47 -8.52 -1.89 -6.96
N TYR A 48 -8.82 -3.11 -7.35
CA TYR A 48 -9.79 -3.41 -8.39
C TYR A 48 -11.10 -3.74 -7.70
N GLY A 49 -12.18 -3.13 -8.14
CA GLY A 49 -13.51 -3.44 -7.63
C GLY A 49 -14.53 -3.43 -8.75
N GLU A 50 -15.52 -4.29 -8.63
CA GLU A 50 -16.67 -4.37 -9.49
C GLU A 50 -17.95 -4.58 -8.69
N GLY A 51 -19.10 -4.22 -9.26
CA GLY A 51 -20.34 -4.38 -8.52
C GLY A 51 -21.56 -3.95 -9.31
N GLY A 52 -22.72 -4.25 -8.75
CA GLY A 52 -24.03 -4.00 -9.34
C GLY A 52 -24.43 -2.52 -9.37
N PRO A 53 -25.62 -2.22 -9.97
CA PRO A 53 -26.09 -0.87 -10.24
C PRO A 53 -26.42 -0.02 -9.00
N THR A 54 -26.47 -0.60 -7.82
CA THR A 54 -26.71 0.12 -6.55
C THR A 54 -25.46 0.27 -5.70
N THR A 55 -24.31 -0.20 -6.20
CA THR A 55 -23.03 -0.14 -5.50
C THR A 55 -22.23 1.12 -5.83
N LYS A 56 -21.09 1.31 -5.15
CA LYS A 56 -20.11 2.36 -5.47
C LYS A 56 -19.42 2.19 -6.85
N TYR A 57 -19.61 1.04 -7.49
CA TYR A 57 -19.06 0.70 -8.80
C TYR A 57 -20.04 0.90 -9.96
N ARG A 58 -21.25 1.42 -9.66
CA ARG A 58 -22.25 1.69 -10.68
C ARG A 58 -21.74 2.64 -11.76
N GLU A 59 -22.21 2.40 -12.98
CA GLU A 59 -21.97 3.27 -14.14
C GLU A 59 -23.30 3.77 -14.71
N PRO A 60 -23.37 5.00 -15.28
CA PRO A 60 -24.57 5.50 -15.91
C PRO A 60 -24.96 4.65 -17.13
N GLU A 61 -26.26 4.33 -17.28
CA GLU A 61 -26.82 3.64 -18.44
C GLU A 61 -27.99 4.43 -19.00
N GLY A 62 -27.84 4.93 -20.24
CA GLY A 62 -28.85 5.77 -20.88
C GLY A 62 -29.07 7.11 -20.17
N GLN A 63 -30.30 7.63 -20.20
CA GLN A 63 -30.61 8.96 -19.64
C GLN A 63 -30.88 8.94 -18.14
N ASN A 64 -31.44 7.84 -17.60
CA ASN A 64 -31.86 7.76 -16.19
C ASN A 64 -31.58 6.40 -15.54
N GLY A 65 -30.80 5.54 -16.18
CA GLY A 65 -30.48 4.20 -15.69
C GLY A 65 -29.09 4.12 -15.06
N TRP A 66 -28.90 3.03 -14.29
CA TRP A 66 -27.62 2.63 -13.74
C TRP A 66 -27.38 1.16 -14.04
N THR A 67 -26.15 0.83 -14.43
CA THR A 67 -25.68 -0.54 -14.59
C THR A 67 -24.54 -0.82 -13.63
N GLY A 68 -24.19 -2.10 -13.48
CA GLY A 68 -22.99 -2.48 -12.79
C GLY A 68 -21.75 -2.05 -13.57
N GLY A 69 -20.66 -1.81 -12.86
CA GLY A 69 -19.40 -1.40 -13.47
C GLY A 69 -18.19 -1.87 -12.68
N SER A 70 -17.00 -1.52 -13.17
CA SER A 70 -15.73 -1.88 -12.55
C SER A 70 -14.75 -0.71 -12.55
N ARG A 71 -13.90 -0.66 -11.52
CA ARG A 71 -12.95 0.45 -11.36
C ARG A 71 -11.63 -0.02 -10.78
N ILE A 72 -10.54 0.54 -11.31
CA ILE A 72 -9.22 0.51 -10.66
C ILE A 72 -9.03 1.83 -9.90
N THR A 73 -8.67 1.72 -8.62
CA THR A 73 -8.40 2.85 -7.73
C THR A 73 -6.99 2.73 -7.17
N PRO A 74 -6.04 3.60 -7.52
CA PRO A 74 -4.73 3.65 -6.87
C PRO A 74 -4.87 3.93 -5.38
N LEU A 75 -4.09 3.22 -4.55
CA LEU A 75 -4.08 3.39 -3.11
C LEU A 75 -2.69 3.81 -2.62
N SER A 76 -2.65 4.66 -1.58
CA SER A 76 -1.47 4.81 -0.74
C SER A 76 -1.29 3.54 0.12
N VAL A 77 -0.10 3.38 0.69
CA VAL A 77 0.18 2.27 1.63
C VAL A 77 -0.80 2.28 2.80
N ASP A 78 -1.07 3.45 3.38
CA ASP A 78 -1.99 3.59 4.52
C ASP A 78 -3.43 3.17 4.14
N ARG A 79 -3.91 3.60 2.97
CA ARG A 79 -5.23 3.20 2.48
C ARG A 79 -5.32 1.71 2.14
N ALA A 80 -4.23 1.12 1.68
CA ALA A 80 -4.17 -0.32 1.45
C ALA A 80 -4.21 -1.10 2.77
N ARG A 81 -3.54 -0.60 3.82
CA ARG A 81 -3.63 -1.14 5.19
C ARG A 81 -5.03 -1.02 5.77
N ASP A 82 -5.64 0.16 5.70
CA ASP A 82 -7.02 0.40 6.17
C ASP A 82 -8.02 -0.54 5.51
N TRP A 83 -7.83 -0.82 4.21
CA TRP A 83 -8.69 -1.75 3.49
C TRP A 83 -8.46 -3.20 3.97
N ALA A 84 -7.20 -3.61 4.11
CA ALA A 84 -6.83 -4.95 4.54
C ALA A 84 -7.29 -5.23 5.99
N GLU A 85 -7.14 -4.29 6.91
CA GLU A 85 -7.65 -4.39 8.30
C GLU A 85 -9.15 -4.62 8.39
N LYS A 86 -9.91 -4.09 7.42
CA LYS A 86 -11.37 -4.22 7.39
C LYS A 86 -11.87 -5.50 6.76
N HIS A 87 -11.08 -6.10 5.88
CA HIS A 87 -11.59 -7.12 4.95
C HIS A 87 -10.81 -8.44 4.96
N LEU A 88 -9.59 -8.45 5.46
CA LEU A 88 -8.73 -9.63 5.54
C LEU A 88 -8.61 -10.11 6.98
N ASP A 89 -8.22 -11.36 7.15
CA ASP A 89 -7.86 -11.88 8.46
C ASP A 89 -6.43 -11.44 8.88
N ALA A 90 -6.06 -11.72 10.13
CA ALA A 90 -4.77 -11.30 10.67
C ALA A 90 -3.58 -11.95 9.95
N ASP A 91 -3.70 -13.22 9.59
CA ASP A 91 -2.62 -13.96 8.91
C ASP A 91 -2.40 -13.42 7.49
N GLU A 92 -3.49 -13.13 6.77
CA GLU A 92 -3.45 -12.50 5.44
C GLU A 92 -2.85 -11.09 5.52
N TYR A 93 -3.29 -10.28 6.50
CA TYR A 93 -2.75 -8.94 6.71
C TYR A 93 -1.24 -8.97 6.99
N GLU A 94 -0.79 -9.82 7.92
CA GLU A 94 0.63 -9.95 8.26
C GLU A 94 1.49 -10.47 7.10
N SER A 95 0.93 -11.32 6.25
CA SER A 95 1.62 -11.80 5.04
C SER A 95 1.93 -10.68 4.04
N ILE A 96 1.08 -9.63 4.02
CA ILE A 96 1.18 -8.49 3.09
C ILE A 96 2.06 -7.37 3.66
N PHE A 97 1.84 -7.01 4.91
CA PHE A 97 2.41 -5.81 5.54
C PHE A 97 3.49 -6.11 6.61
N GLY A 98 3.68 -7.38 6.93
CA GLY A 98 4.58 -7.83 7.99
C GLY A 98 3.87 -7.98 9.34
N LYS A 99 4.54 -8.62 10.27
CA LYS A 99 3.98 -8.88 11.62
C LYS A 99 3.62 -7.58 12.32
N VAL A 100 2.44 -7.58 12.93
CA VAL A 100 1.98 -6.49 13.78
C VAL A 100 2.45 -6.75 15.20
N ASP A 101 3.14 -5.78 15.78
CA ASP A 101 3.58 -5.85 17.18
C ASP A 101 2.36 -5.68 18.09
N GLU A 102 2.19 -6.55 19.06
CA GLU A 102 1.08 -6.51 20.03
C GLU A 102 1.16 -5.32 21.01
N GLY A 103 1.97 -4.33 20.70
CA GLY A 103 2.04 -3.07 21.44
C GLY A 103 3.00 -3.08 22.65
N GLU A 104 3.85 -4.10 22.75
CA GLU A 104 4.82 -4.20 23.86
C GLU A 104 6.13 -3.44 23.65
N THR A 105 6.37 -2.87 22.46
CA THR A 105 7.59 -2.10 22.19
C THR A 105 7.26 -0.63 21.96
N PRO A 106 7.24 0.22 23.00
CA PRO A 106 6.98 1.65 22.84
C PRO A 106 8.03 2.29 21.92
N GLY A 107 7.57 2.99 20.89
CA GLY A 107 8.41 3.83 20.04
C GLY A 107 8.92 3.20 18.73
N LYS A 108 8.53 1.96 18.40
CA LYS A 108 8.83 1.38 17.06
C LYS A 108 7.60 1.38 16.16
N ILE A 109 7.80 1.75 14.90
CA ILE A 109 6.79 1.69 13.84
C ILE A 109 7.29 0.78 12.71
N THR A 110 6.39 0.04 12.10
CA THR A 110 6.72 -0.74 10.90
C THR A 110 6.67 0.14 9.66
N VAL A 111 7.74 0.18 8.89
CA VAL A 111 7.84 0.95 7.65
C VAL A 111 8.10 0.01 6.48
N THR A 112 7.30 0.13 5.43
CA THR A 112 7.52 -0.59 4.17
C THR A 112 8.31 0.31 3.20
N LEU A 113 9.48 -0.15 2.77
CA LEU A 113 10.36 0.58 1.86
C LEU A 113 10.42 -0.10 0.49
N CYS A 114 10.30 0.70 -0.58
CA CYS A 114 10.60 0.27 -1.95
C CYS A 114 12.00 0.79 -2.32
N VAL A 115 12.95 -0.10 -2.35
CA VAL A 115 14.34 0.20 -2.75
C VAL A 115 14.74 -0.62 -3.96
N SER A 116 15.69 -0.13 -4.77
CA SER A 116 16.27 -0.93 -5.85
C SER A 116 17.07 -2.11 -5.27
N GLU A 117 17.12 -3.22 -6.00
CA GLU A 117 17.85 -4.42 -5.60
C GLU A 117 19.33 -4.13 -5.29
N GLU A 118 19.98 -3.32 -6.13
CA GLU A 118 21.37 -2.89 -5.95
C GLU A 118 21.61 -2.17 -4.61
N ARG A 119 20.70 -1.25 -4.24
CA ARG A 119 20.80 -0.52 -2.97
C ARG A 119 20.52 -1.41 -1.78
N TRP A 120 19.60 -2.35 -1.94
CA TRP A 120 19.28 -3.33 -0.90
C TRP A 120 20.47 -4.26 -0.61
N GLU A 121 21.12 -4.80 -1.65
CA GLU A 121 22.32 -5.64 -1.49
C GLU A 121 23.49 -4.84 -0.88
N THR A 122 23.63 -3.57 -1.24
CA THR A 122 24.63 -2.69 -0.65
C THR A 122 24.38 -2.46 0.86
N ALA A 123 23.12 -2.23 1.23
CA ALA A 123 22.74 -2.05 2.64
C ALA A 123 22.97 -3.32 3.46
N LYS A 124 22.61 -4.50 2.95
CA LYS A 124 22.88 -5.79 3.61
C LYS A 124 24.36 -6.01 3.86
N ARG A 125 25.21 -5.72 2.87
CA ARG A 125 26.66 -5.87 2.99
C ARG A 125 27.22 -4.95 4.06
N ALA A 126 26.79 -3.68 4.08
CA ALA A 126 27.22 -2.71 5.07
C ALA A 126 26.74 -3.04 6.50
N ALA A 127 25.55 -3.62 6.65
CA ALA A 127 25.06 -4.12 7.94
C ALA A 127 25.90 -5.31 8.43
N ALA A 128 26.20 -6.27 7.54
CA ALA A 128 27.06 -7.42 7.85
C ALA A 128 28.48 -7.02 8.24
N GLU A 129 29.08 -6.03 7.57
CA GLU A 129 30.40 -5.48 7.92
C GLU A 129 30.43 -4.86 9.32
N LYS A 130 29.31 -4.27 9.77
CA LYS A 130 29.15 -3.71 11.11
C LYS A 130 28.72 -4.73 12.16
N GLY A 131 28.32 -5.94 11.73
CA GLY A 131 27.85 -6.99 12.63
C GLY A 131 26.50 -6.69 13.29
N ILE A 132 25.63 -5.89 12.62
CA ILE A 132 24.31 -5.50 13.09
C ILE A 132 23.23 -5.99 12.14
N GLU A 133 21.98 -6.08 12.62
CA GLU A 133 20.83 -6.43 11.80
C GLU A 133 20.53 -5.32 10.78
N ILE A 134 20.00 -5.71 9.61
CA ILE A 134 19.69 -4.75 8.53
C ILE A 134 18.66 -3.69 8.96
N SER A 135 17.72 -4.03 9.81
CA SER A 135 16.74 -3.10 10.40
C SER A 135 17.42 -2.03 11.25
N GLU A 136 18.36 -2.42 12.10
CA GLU A 136 19.15 -1.53 12.96
C GLU A 136 20.08 -0.62 12.12
N TYR A 137 20.66 -1.17 11.04
CA TYR A 137 21.43 -0.38 10.09
C TYR A 137 20.60 0.71 9.42
N ILE A 138 19.39 0.38 8.95
CA ILE A 138 18.47 1.36 8.32
C ILE A 138 18.04 2.41 9.34
N GLU A 139 17.73 2.04 10.57
CA GLU A 139 17.38 2.97 11.65
C GLU A 139 18.52 3.95 11.92
N SER A 140 19.77 3.49 11.92
CA SER A 140 20.96 4.33 12.07
C SER A 140 21.11 5.34 10.92
N LEU A 141 20.78 4.97 9.70
CA LEU A 141 20.83 5.87 8.54
C LEU A 141 19.74 6.96 8.63
N ILE A 142 18.52 6.60 9.04
CA ILE A 142 17.43 7.56 9.26
C ILE A 142 17.81 8.55 10.35
N SER A 143 18.32 8.09 11.48
CA SER A 143 18.77 8.93 12.59
C SER A 143 19.87 9.91 12.18
N SER A 144 20.83 9.47 11.37
CA SER A 144 21.93 10.33 10.89
C SER A 144 21.44 11.39 9.89
N SER A 145 20.47 11.07 9.04
CA SER A 145 19.87 12.03 8.08
C SER A 145 19.00 13.07 8.79
N THR A 146 18.26 12.68 9.82
CA THR A 146 17.39 13.58 10.57
C THR A 146 18.21 14.62 11.34
N CYS A 147 19.37 14.25 11.85
CA CYS A 147 20.29 15.18 12.50
C CYS A 147 20.81 16.27 11.53
N THR A 148 20.99 15.95 10.26
CA THR A 148 21.41 16.90 9.22
C THR A 148 20.30 17.89 8.88
N LEU A 149 19.03 17.47 8.86
CA LEU A 149 17.88 18.33 8.61
C LEU A 149 17.64 19.34 9.74
N TYR A 150 17.77 18.94 11.00
CA TYR A 150 17.70 19.85 12.15
C TYR A 150 18.77 20.93 12.14
N TYR A 151 19.94 20.66 11.56
CA TYR A 151 21.03 21.64 11.48
C TYR A 151 20.81 22.68 10.38
N TRP A 152 20.03 22.37 9.35
CA TRP A 152 19.69 23.31 8.27
C TRP A 152 18.57 24.27 8.67
N ASP A 153 17.55 23.83 9.39
CA ASP A 153 16.43 24.69 9.84
C ASP A 153 16.90 25.74 10.85
N ASN A 154 17.81 25.40 11.77
CA ASN A 154 18.36 26.35 12.74
C ASN A 154 19.35 27.39 12.17
N LYS A 155 19.82 27.22 10.93
CA LYS A 155 20.69 28.24 10.28
C LYS A 155 19.92 29.30 9.53
N GLN A 156 18.63 29.11 9.24
CA GLN A 156 17.81 30.12 8.57
C GLN A 156 17.18 31.14 9.56
N GLU A 157 17.09 30.80 10.85
CA GLU A 157 16.55 31.74 11.87
C GLU A 157 17.62 32.61 12.56
N ALA A 158 18.91 32.40 12.29
CA ALA A 158 20.01 33.16 12.91
C ALA A 158 20.63 34.25 12.00
N GLY A 159 19.93 34.65 10.96
CA GLY A 159 20.38 35.61 9.95
C GLY A 159 19.44 36.80 9.76
N GLU A 160 19.12 37.52 10.84
CA GLU A 160 18.68 38.92 10.82
C GLU A 160 19.48 39.77 11.79
#